data_d4d77f0cc33fac95c8fa8c54ab25aed7
#
_entry.id   d4d77f0cc33fac95c8fa8c54ab25aed7
#
_cell.length_a   1.000
_cell.length_b   1.000
_cell.length_c   1.000
_cell.angle_alpha   90.00
_cell.angle_beta   90.00
_cell.angle_gamma   90.00
#
_symmetry.space_group_name_H-M   'P 1'
#
loop_
_entity.id
_entity.type
_entity.pdbx_description
1 polymer ?
#
loop_
_entity_poly.entity_id
_entity_poly.type
_entity_poly.pdbx_seq_one_letter_code
_entity_poly.pdbx_strand_id
1 'polypeptide(L)'
;MFAGSLRAQSNPSVSFTLDFPGSQPEHYTIRVAADGKATYESRGPLNSTSEATDDFHINFEASPPTRERIFALTDKAHRFSGDLESHRKNLASTGNKTLTYDDGSKPVSASFNYSNQVPVQELTRLFQDMSSTLEFARRLNFYYRYQKLALDAELKRMEELAKGNGLAELQAAEPILRQIADDPSVINVVRARAKGLTERIAR
;
A
#
# COMPACT_ATOMS: atom_id res chain seq x y z
N MET A 1 5.71 -44.96 -20.52
CA MET A 1 4.78 -43.84 -20.30
C MET A 1 5.31 -43.02 -19.14
N PHE A 2 5.97 -41.91 -19.42
CA PHE A 2 6.40 -40.96 -18.39
C PHE A 2 5.32 -39.93 -18.24
N ALA A 3 4.57 -40.00 -17.13
CA ALA A 3 3.65 -38.93 -16.74
C ALA A 3 4.48 -37.76 -16.17
N GLY A 4 4.74 -36.77 -17.00
CA GLY A 4 5.32 -35.51 -16.55
C GLY A 4 4.32 -34.79 -15.64
N SER A 5 4.59 -34.78 -14.33
CA SER A 5 3.88 -33.91 -13.39
C SER A 5 4.09 -32.44 -13.83
N LEU A 6 3.05 -31.82 -14.40
CA LEU A 6 2.99 -30.36 -14.49
C LEU A 6 3.01 -29.83 -13.05
N ARG A 7 4.18 -29.42 -12.57
CA ARG A 7 4.25 -28.53 -11.41
C ARG A 7 3.52 -27.25 -11.84
N ALA A 8 2.39 -26.95 -11.19
CA ALA A 8 1.78 -25.65 -11.27
C ALA A 8 2.91 -24.64 -11.00
N GLN A 9 3.17 -23.74 -11.96
CA GLN A 9 4.14 -22.66 -11.76
C GLN A 9 3.63 -21.84 -10.59
N SER A 10 4.31 -21.97 -9.45
CA SER A 10 4.05 -21.12 -8.31
C SER A 10 4.32 -19.68 -8.74
N ASN A 11 3.33 -18.79 -8.54
CA ASN A 11 3.48 -17.36 -8.80
C ASN A 11 4.04 -16.72 -7.52
N PRO A 12 5.35 -16.47 -7.41
CA PRO A 12 5.95 -15.93 -6.20
C PRO A 12 5.28 -14.63 -5.77
N SER A 13 5.20 -14.41 -4.47
CA SER A 13 4.64 -13.17 -3.93
C SER A 13 5.41 -12.66 -2.72
N VAL A 14 5.33 -11.36 -2.53
CA VAL A 14 5.86 -10.66 -1.36
C VAL A 14 4.69 -10.00 -0.65
N SER A 15 4.58 -10.17 0.66
CA SER A 15 3.60 -9.47 1.46
C SER A 15 4.23 -8.71 2.61
N PHE A 16 3.58 -7.62 2.95
CA PHE A 16 3.91 -6.75 4.07
C PHE A 16 2.66 -6.57 4.93
N THR A 17 2.80 -6.82 6.22
CA THR A 17 1.75 -6.58 7.22
C THR A 17 2.25 -5.57 8.23
N LEU A 18 1.40 -4.62 8.60
CA LEU A 18 1.60 -3.71 9.74
C LEU A 18 0.48 -3.91 10.76
N ASP A 19 0.88 -4.11 12.00
CA ASP A 19 0.02 -4.07 13.19
C ASP A 19 0.47 -2.92 14.09
N PHE A 20 -0.34 -1.86 14.17
CA PHE A 20 -0.02 -0.70 15.00
C PHE A 20 -1.29 -0.11 15.60
N PRO A 21 -1.73 -0.60 16.78
CA PRO A 21 -2.90 -0.07 17.48
C PRO A 21 -2.82 1.46 17.64
N GLY A 22 -3.91 2.15 17.33
CA GLY A 22 -3.99 3.60 17.37
C GLY A 22 -3.48 4.33 16.12
N SER A 23 -2.93 3.62 15.13
CA SER A 23 -2.64 4.19 13.79
C SER A 23 -3.87 4.14 12.87
N GLN A 24 -3.76 4.78 11.71
CA GLN A 24 -4.82 4.76 10.69
C GLN A 24 -4.24 4.35 9.33
N PRO A 25 -4.51 3.11 8.88
CA PRO A 25 -5.24 2.03 9.59
C PRO A 25 -4.42 1.39 10.70
N GLU A 26 -5.08 0.70 11.65
CA GLU A 26 -4.42 -0.01 12.76
C GLU A 26 -3.76 -1.31 12.29
N HIS A 27 -4.35 -1.94 11.30
CA HIS A 27 -3.85 -3.14 10.67
C HIS A 27 -4.01 -3.04 9.17
N TYR A 28 -2.99 -3.45 8.42
CA TYR A 28 -3.13 -3.72 6.99
C TYR A 28 -2.14 -4.75 6.49
N THR A 29 -2.50 -5.38 5.38
CA THR A 29 -1.65 -6.28 4.62
C THR A 29 -1.68 -5.90 3.14
N ILE A 30 -0.51 -5.81 2.52
CA ILE A 30 -0.35 -5.70 1.06
C ILE A 30 0.36 -6.96 0.59
N ARG A 31 -0.17 -7.61 -0.43
CA ARG A 31 0.49 -8.71 -1.13
C ARG A 31 0.66 -8.35 -2.60
N VAL A 32 1.85 -8.55 -3.13
CA VAL A 32 2.19 -8.34 -4.54
C VAL A 32 2.77 -9.63 -5.11
N ALA A 33 2.13 -10.15 -6.16
CA ALA A 33 2.58 -11.34 -6.87
C ALA A 33 3.51 -10.98 -8.04
N ALA A 34 4.30 -11.95 -8.48
CA ALA A 34 5.25 -11.74 -9.57
C ALA A 34 4.60 -11.42 -10.93
N ASP A 35 3.31 -11.77 -11.12
CA ASP A 35 2.53 -11.39 -12.29
C ASP A 35 1.96 -9.96 -12.22
N GLY A 36 2.17 -9.25 -11.11
CA GLY A 36 1.67 -7.88 -10.88
C GLY A 36 0.35 -7.82 -10.11
N LYS A 37 -0.38 -8.92 -9.99
CA LYS A 37 -1.60 -8.92 -9.18
C LYS A 37 -1.28 -8.60 -7.74
N ALA A 38 -2.05 -7.68 -7.17
CA ALA A 38 -1.85 -7.23 -5.80
C ALA A 38 -3.18 -7.15 -5.06
N THR A 39 -3.11 -7.38 -3.76
CA THR A 39 -4.24 -7.23 -2.83
C THR A 39 -3.86 -6.31 -1.69
N TYR A 40 -4.82 -5.56 -1.22
CA TYR A 40 -4.72 -4.74 -0.03
C TYR A 40 -5.92 -5.01 0.86
N GLU A 41 -5.63 -5.26 2.11
CA GLU A 41 -6.63 -5.42 3.17
C GLU A 41 -6.26 -4.50 4.32
N SER A 42 -7.23 -3.77 4.84
CA SER A 42 -7.00 -2.93 6.03
C SER A 42 -8.18 -2.97 6.98
N ARG A 43 -7.88 -2.76 8.25
CA ARG A 43 -8.85 -2.62 9.32
C ARG A 43 -8.55 -1.36 10.12
N GLY A 44 -9.59 -0.61 10.41
CA GLY A 44 -9.50 0.59 11.23
C GLY A 44 -10.56 1.60 10.86
N PRO A 45 -10.70 2.66 11.67
CA PRO A 45 -11.65 3.72 11.37
C PRO A 45 -11.29 4.43 10.07
N LEU A 46 -12.31 4.84 9.31
CA LEU A 46 -12.12 5.56 8.05
C LEU A 46 -11.41 6.92 8.25
N ASN A 47 -11.71 7.57 9.37
CA ASN A 47 -11.11 8.84 9.78
C ASN A 47 -11.08 8.94 11.32
N SER A 48 -10.41 9.96 11.86
CA SER A 48 -10.23 10.16 13.31
C SER A 48 -11.52 10.42 14.10
N THR A 49 -12.65 10.67 13.43
CA THR A 49 -13.96 10.91 14.03
C THR A 49 -14.92 9.73 13.90
N SER A 50 -14.53 8.70 13.18
CA SER A 50 -15.33 7.47 13.01
C SER A 50 -15.05 6.50 14.18
N GLU A 51 -16.09 6.08 14.88
CA GLU A 51 -16.00 5.01 15.89
C GLU A 51 -16.12 3.62 15.28
N ALA A 52 -16.65 3.53 14.05
CA ALA A 52 -16.81 2.27 13.34
C ALA A 52 -15.47 1.84 12.73
N THR A 53 -15.06 0.63 13.00
CA THR A 53 -13.96 -0.04 12.31
C THR A 53 -14.53 -0.78 11.11
N ASP A 54 -14.09 -0.40 9.92
CA ASP A 54 -14.51 -1.06 8.69
C ASP A 54 -13.36 -1.90 8.12
N ASP A 55 -13.66 -3.14 7.76
CA ASP A 55 -12.77 -3.95 6.96
C ASP A 55 -12.83 -3.44 5.50
N PHE A 56 -11.66 -3.19 4.92
CA PHE A 56 -11.53 -2.76 3.54
C PHE A 56 -10.65 -3.73 2.76
N HIS A 57 -11.09 -4.10 1.57
CA HIS A 57 -10.35 -4.97 0.68
C HIS A 57 -10.41 -4.42 -0.74
N ILE A 58 -9.28 -4.41 -1.43
CA ILE A 58 -9.18 -4.06 -2.85
C ILE A 58 -8.14 -4.93 -3.56
N ASN A 59 -8.47 -5.34 -4.79
CA ASN A 59 -7.51 -5.90 -5.73
C ASN A 59 -7.04 -4.79 -6.67
N PHE A 60 -5.75 -4.75 -6.95
CA PHE A 60 -5.16 -3.80 -7.90
C PHE A 60 -4.00 -4.46 -8.66
N GLU A 61 -3.45 -3.76 -9.61
CA GLU A 61 -2.28 -4.19 -10.34
C GLU A 61 -1.10 -3.29 -9.99
N ALA A 62 -0.03 -3.89 -9.46
CA ALA A 62 1.20 -3.17 -9.17
C ALA A 62 1.95 -2.89 -10.47
N SER A 63 2.40 -1.66 -10.65
CA SER A 63 3.16 -1.25 -11.82
C SER A 63 4.43 -2.09 -11.98
N PRO A 64 4.89 -2.33 -13.23
CA PRO A 64 6.11 -3.10 -13.48
C PRO A 64 7.32 -2.56 -12.70
N PRO A 65 7.61 -1.23 -12.64
CA PRO A 65 8.73 -0.71 -11.87
C PRO A 65 8.64 -1.00 -10.36
N THR A 66 7.44 -0.86 -9.77
CA THR A 66 7.22 -1.14 -8.35
C THR A 66 7.38 -2.63 -8.06
N ARG A 67 6.79 -3.48 -8.87
CA ARG A 67 6.93 -4.93 -8.77
C ARG A 67 8.40 -5.35 -8.83
N GLU A 68 9.13 -4.92 -9.86
CA GLU A 68 10.55 -5.24 -10.02
C GLU A 68 11.37 -4.76 -8.81
N ARG A 69 11.09 -3.56 -8.29
CA ARG A 69 11.75 -3.03 -7.10
C ARG A 69 11.46 -3.87 -5.86
N ILE A 70 10.21 -4.29 -5.64
CA ILE A 70 9.83 -5.16 -4.51
C ILE A 70 10.63 -6.45 -4.55
N PHE A 71 10.67 -7.16 -5.67
CA PHE A 71 11.36 -8.44 -5.78
C PHE A 71 12.88 -8.28 -5.69
N ALA A 72 13.47 -7.25 -6.31
CA ALA A 72 14.89 -6.96 -6.20
C ALA A 72 15.33 -6.63 -4.76
N LEU A 73 14.53 -5.87 -4.01
CA LEU A 73 14.80 -5.58 -2.59
C LEU A 73 14.60 -6.83 -1.72
N THR A 74 13.63 -7.67 -2.05
CA THR A 74 13.40 -8.96 -1.36
C THR A 74 14.59 -9.90 -1.52
N ASP A 75 15.16 -10.01 -2.72
CA ASP A 75 16.37 -10.82 -2.94
C ASP A 75 17.58 -10.23 -2.20
N LYS A 76 17.76 -8.90 -2.18
CA LYS A 76 18.80 -8.21 -1.39
C LYS A 76 18.63 -8.42 0.12
N ALA A 77 17.40 -8.58 0.59
CA ALA A 77 17.05 -8.92 1.98
C ALA A 77 17.07 -10.44 2.24
N HIS A 78 17.74 -11.24 1.37
CA HIS A 78 17.85 -12.69 1.47
C HIS A 78 16.49 -13.39 1.65
N ARG A 79 15.44 -12.86 0.98
CA ARG A 79 14.07 -13.37 1.08
C ARG A 79 13.57 -13.49 2.52
N PHE A 80 14.00 -12.53 3.35
CA PHE A 80 13.65 -12.42 4.77
C PHE A 80 14.11 -13.60 5.63
N SER A 81 15.09 -14.36 5.17
CA SER A 81 15.74 -15.38 5.97
C SER A 81 16.61 -14.75 7.05
N GLY A 82 16.38 -15.15 8.31
CA GLY A 82 17.12 -14.64 9.45
C GLY A 82 16.35 -13.53 10.23
N ASP A 83 17.09 -12.84 11.09
CA ASP A 83 16.54 -11.81 11.96
C ASP A 83 16.59 -10.44 11.28
N LEU A 84 15.44 -9.79 11.16
CA LEU A 84 15.31 -8.45 10.60
C LEU A 84 15.29 -7.35 11.69
N GLU A 85 15.10 -7.72 12.97
CA GLU A 85 15.01 -6.76 14.07
C GLU A 85 16.38 -6.12 14.34
N SER A 86 16.39 -4.82 14.59
CA SER A 86 17.60 -4.07 14.88
C SER A 86 18.19 -4.32 16.25
N HIS A 87 17.39 -4.80 17.22
CA HIS A 87 17.69 -4.96 18.63
C HIS A 87 18.22 -3.68 19.33
N ARG A 88 17.99 -2.51 18.72
CA ARG A 88 18.35 -1.23 19.34
C ARG A 88 17.50 -0.97 20.57
N LYS A 89 18.13 -0.63 21.69
CA LYS A 89 17.44 -0.23 22.92
C LYS A 89 16.82 1.17 22.77
N ASN A 90 15.70 1.39 23.45
CA ASN A 90 15.02 2.69 23.52
C ASN A 90 14.46 3.22 22.20
N LEU A 91 14.17 2.35 21.23
CA LEU A 91 13.39 2.74 20.04
C LEU A 91 11.90 2.82 20.41
N ALA A 92 11.26 3.89 19.94
CA ALA A 92 9.80 3.97 19.99
C ALA A 92 9.19 2.82 19.15
N SER A 93 8.06 2.30 19.63
CA SER A 93 7.28 1.37 18.81
C SER A 93 6.67 2.13 17.64
N THR A 94 6.91 1.64 16.44
CA THR A 94 6.30 2.13 15.19
C THR A 94 5.42 1.05 14.56
N GLY A 95 4.92 0.13 15.37
CA GLY A 95 4.11 -1.00 14.98
C GLY A 95 4.93 -2.24 14.65
N ASN A 96 4.32 -3.41 14.81
CA ASN A 96 4.91 -4.67 14.41
C ASN A 96 4.74 -4.85 12.90
N LYS A 97 5.85 -5.02 12.19
CA LYS A 97 5.92 -5.21 10.73
C LYS A 97 6.33 -6.62 10.43
N THR A 98 5.66 -7.24 9.48
CA THR A 98 6.01 -8.59 9.01
C THR A 98 6.20 -8.56 7.50
N LEU A 99 7.36 -9.01 7.02
CA LEU A 99 7.62 -9.28 5.61
C LEU A 99 7.57 -10.78 5.38
N THR A 100 6.89 -11.20 4.31
CA THR A 100 6.78 -12.60 3.93
C THR A 100 7.09 -12.77 2.44
N TYR A 101 7.94 -13.73 2.12
CA TYR A 101 8.18 -14.23 0.76
C TYR A 101 7.59 -15.63 0.62
N ASP A 102 6.78 -15.83 -0.42
CA ASP A 102 6.13 -17.10 -0.73
C ASP A 102 6.35 -17.42 -2.21
N ASP A 103 7.05 -18.50 -2.51
CA ASP A 103 7.30 -19.03 -3.86
C ASP A 103 6.47 -20.28 -4.18
N GLY A 104 5.47 -20.57 -3.33
CA GLY A 104 4.64 -21.77 -3.42
C GLY A 104 5.24 -22.99 -2.71
N SER A 105 6.37 -22.84 -2.04
CA SER A 105 6.92 -23.81 -1.10
C SER A 105 6.55 -23.43 0.34
N LYS A 106 7.47 -23.52 1.28
CA LYS A 106 7.26 -23.03 2.64
C LYS A 106 7.52 -21.52 2.68
N PRO A 107 6.52 -20.68 3.01
CA PRO A 107 6.71 -19.25 3.15
C PRO A 107 7.78 -18.91 4.19
N VAL A 108 8.58 -17.89 3.90
CA VAL A 108 9.58 -17.34 4.81
C VAL A 108 9.08 -15.99 5.31
N SER A 109 8.96 -15.85 6.63
CA SER A 109 8.45 -14.64 7.27
C SER A 109 9.38 -14.17 8.38
N ALA A 110 9.53 -12.85 8.50
CA ALA A 110 10.24 -12.23 9.62
C ALA A 110 9.50 -10.98 10.08
N SER A 111 9.38 -10.83 11.40
CA SER A 111 8.73 -9.70 12.04
C SER A 111 9.76 -8.79 12.72
N PHE A 112 9.50 -7.48 12.73
CA PHE A 112 10.39 -6.47 13.31
C PHE A 112 9.61 -5.19 13.65
N ASN A 113 10.10 -4.43 14.62
CA ASN A 113 9.69 -3.04 14.84
C ASN A 113 10.53 -2.10 13.95
N TYR A 114 11.85 -2.29 13.95
CA TYR A 114 12.79 -1.51 13.13
C TYR A 114 13.95 -2.38 12.65
N SER A 115 14.34 -2.26 11.41
CA SER A 115 15.48 -2.98 10.83
C SER A 115 16.62 -2.04 10.50
N ASN A 116 17.88 -2.49 10.69
CA ASN A 116 19.07 -1.78 10.23
C ASN A 116 19.41 -2.09 8.75
N GLN A 117 18.76 -3.07 8.15
CA GLN A 117 19.02 -3.49 6.78
C GLN A 117 18.38 -2.50 5.80
N VAL A 118 19.18 -1.85 4.97
CA VAL A 118 18.71 -0.87 3.97
C VAL A 118 17.61 -1.42 3.05
N PRO A 119 17.73 -2.64 2.48
CA PRO A 119 16.67 -3.19 1.64
C PRO A 119 15.34 -3.37 2.38
N VAL A 120 15.36 -3.73 3.66
CA VAL A 120 14.16 -3.89 4.49
C VAL A 120 13.52 -2.53 4.78
N GLN A 121 14.32 -1.50 5.06
CA GLN A 121 13.81 -0.14 5.26
C GLN A 121 13.17 0.41 3.98
N GLU A 122 13.78 0.19 2.82
CA GLU A 122 13.24 0.63 1.53
C GLU A 122 11.93 -0.10 1.19
N LEU A 123 11.85 -1.42 1.43
CA LEU A 123 10.61 -2.19 1.27
C LEU A 123 9.51 -1.68 2.20
N THR A 124 9.84 -1.48 3.47
CA THR A 124 8.90 -0.96 4.46
C THR A 124 8.32 0.37 4.00
N ARG A 125 9.17 1.32 3.58
CA ARG A 125 8.74 2.61 3.08
C ARG A 125 7.84 2.46 1.85
N LEU A 126 8.25 1.65 0.88
CA LEU A 126 7.49 1.45 -0.35
C LEU A 126 6.07 0.90 -0.06
N PHE A 127 5.95 -0.10 0.81
CA PHE A 127 4.64 -0.63 1.20
C PHE A 127 3.80 0.36 2.00
N GLN A 128 4.42 1.19 2.85
CA GLN A 128 3.72 2.27 3.56
C GLN A 128 3.22 3.37 2.61
N ASP A 129 4.03 3.74 1.61
CA ASP A 129 3.64 4.71 0.57
C ASP A 129 2.49 4.16 -0.30
N MET A 130 2.50 2.85 -0.62
CA MET A 130 1.39 2.16 -1.29
C MET A 130 0.11 2.17 -0.43
N SER A 131 0.22 1.80 0.86
CA SER A 131 -0.91 1.84 1.80
C SER A 131 -1.51 3.24 1.87
N SER A 132 -0.68 4.27 1.93
CA SER A 132 -1.13 5.67 1.96
C SER A 132 -1.98 6.01 0.74
N THR A 133 -1.56 5.62 -0.46
CA THR A 133 -2.33 5.82 -1.69
C THR A 133 -3.69 5.13 -1.64
N LEU A 134 -3.72 3.86 -1.21
CA LEU A 134 -4.94 3.05 -1.16
C LEU A 134 -5.94 3.56 -0.12
N GLU A 135 -5.44 4.02 1.04
CA GLU A 135 -6.28 4.66 2.05
C GLU A 135 -6.82 6.03 1.61
N PHE A 136 -6.05 6.81 0.83
CA PHE A 136 -6.60 8.00 0.17
C PHE A 136 -7.73 7.63 -0.80
N ALA A 137 -7.53 6.62 -1.63
CA ALA A 137 -8.56 6.15 -2.56
C ALA A 137 -9.84 5.70 -1.81
N ARG A 138 -9.68 4.96 -0.70
CA ARG A 138 -10.79 4.54 0.18
C ARG A 138 -11.56 5.76 0.72
N ARG A 139 -10.87 6.73 1.33
CA ARG A 139 -11.51 7.93 1.91
C ARG A 139 -12.12 8.82 0.84
N LEU A 140 -11.46 9.02 -0.30
CA LEU A 140 -12.02 9.79 -1.42
C LEU A 140 -13.31 9.16 -1.95
N ASN A 141 -13.39 7.82 -2.09
CA ASN A 141 -14.62 7.12 -2.48
C ASN A 141 -15.75 7.36 -1.48
N PHE A 142 -15.46 7.31 -0.18
CA PHE A 142 -16.44 7.58 0.86
C PHE A 142 -16.91 9.04 0.82
N TYR A 143 -15.96 10.00 0.79
CA TYR A 143 -16.30 11.42 0.77
C TYR A 143 -17.05 11.83 -0.51
N TYR A 144 -16.70 11.25 -1.63
CA TYR A 144 -17.42 11.50 -2.88
C TYR A 144 -18.90 11.10 -2.80
N ARG A 145 -19.20 10.00 -2.11
CA ARG A 145 -20.59 9.50 -1.98
C ARG A 145 -21.38 10.24 -0.89
N TYR A 146 -20.74 10.56 0.22
CA TYR A 146 -21.46 10.95 1.44
C TYR A 146 -21.11 12.32 1.98
N GLN A 147 -19.92 12.85 1.67
CA GLN A 147 -19.39 14.07 2.30
C GLN A 147 -18.54 14.90 1.32
N LYS A 148 -19.13 15.31 0.20
CA LYS A 148 -18.38 16.00 -0.88
C LYS A 148 -17.58 17.23 -0.41
N LEU A 149 -17.99 17.88 0.67
CA LEU A 149 -17.23 19.01 1.23
C LEU A 149 -15.88 18.61 1.84
N ALA A 150 -15.70 17.36 2.25
CA ALA A 150 -14.43 16.86 2.78
C ALA A 150 -13.38 16.57 1.69
N LEU A 151 -13.80 16.51 0.41
CA LEU A 151 -12.91 16.18 -0.71
C LEU A 151 -11.75 17.17 -0.85
N ASP A 152 -11.98 18.48 -0.63
CA ASP A 152 -10.93 19.50 -0.80
C ASP A 152 -9.76 19.29 0.17
N ALA A 153 -10.07 19.08 1.45
CA ALA A 153 -9.07 18.86 2.47
C ALA A 153 -8.29 17.55 2.21
N GLU A 154 -8.99 16.49 1.82
CA GLU A 154 -8.38 15.18 1.57
C GLU A 154 -7.48 15.20 0.32
N LEU A 155 -7.94 15.79 -0.78
CA LEU A 155 -7.13 15.95 -1.98
C LEU A 155 -5.91 16.86 -1.75
N LYS A 156 -6.05 17.93 -0.95
CA LYS A 156 -4.92 18.78 -0.57
C LYS A 156 -3.84 17.99 0.18
N ARG A 157 -4.25 17.15 1.16
CA ARG A 157 -3.31 16.27 1.88
C ARG A 157 -2.63 15.28 0.93
N MET A 158 -3.38 14.69 0.00
CA MET A 158 -2.85 13.78 -1.01
C MET A 158 -1.83 14.49 -1.92
N GLU A 159 -2.11 15.72 -2.38
CA GLU A 159 -1.18 16.54 -3.16
C GLU A 159 0.13 16.82 -2.41
N GLU A 160 0.05 17.14 -1.12
CA GLU A 160 1.22 17.43 -0.28
C GLU A 160 2.13 16.18 -0.15
N LEU A 161 1.54 15.02 0.13
CA LEU A 161 2.28 13.77 0.17
C LEU A 161 2.86 13.37 -1.19
N ALA A 162 2.10 13.57 -2.28
CA ALA A 162 2.59 13.30 -3.63
C ALA A 162 3.78 14.21 -4.01
N LYS A 163 3.82 15.47 -3.57
CA LYS A 163 4.97 16.38 -3.75
C LYS A 163 6.20 15.90 -3.01
N GLY A 164 6.02 15.31 -1.82
CA GLY A 164 7.09 14.76 -0.97
C GLY A 164 7.52 13.34 -1.35
N ASN A 165 7.04 12.78 -2.47
CA ASN A 165 7.25 11.39 -2.87
C ASN A 165 6.84 10.37 -1.77
N GLY A 166 5.82 10.70 -0.97
CA GLY A 166 5.26 9.84 0.07
C GLY A 166 4.06 9.00 -0.39
N LEU A 167 3.87 8.85 -1.71
CA LEU A 167 2.84 7.99 -2.32
C LEU A 167 3.49 7.10 -3.38
N ALA A 168 3.11 5.83 -3.39
CA ALA A 168 3.47 4.88 -4.43
C ALA A 168 2.19 4.28 -5.03
N GLU A 169 2.25 3.81 -6.27
CA GLU A 169 1.11 3.21 -6.99
C GLU A 169 -0.08 4.17 -7.11
N LEU A 170 0.20 5.45 -7.44
CA LEU A 170 -0.82 6.50 -7.52
C LEU A 170 -1.94 6.17 -8.52
N GLN A 171 -1.65 5.35 -9.55
CA GLN A 171 -2.64 4.85 -10.51
C GLN A 171 -3.74 4.01 -9.87
N ALA A 172 -3.52 3.40 -8.70
CA ALA A 172 -4.58 2.70 -7.98
C ALA A 172 -5.71 3.64 -7.49
N ALA A 173 -5.41 4.93 -7.31
CA ALA A 173 -6.40 5.95 -6.97
C ALA A 173 -7.01 6.64 -8.22
N GLU A 174 -6.51 6.37 -9.43
CA GLU A 174 -6.93 7.05 -10.66
C GLU A 174 -8.43 6.99 -10.91
N PRO A 175 -9.13 5.86 -10.71
CA PRO A 175 -10.58 5.79 -10.98
C PRO A 175 -11.37 6.82 -10.18
N ILE A 176 -11.13 6.94 -8.89
CA ILE A 176 -11.84 7.93 -8.06
C ILE A 176 -11.38 9.36 -8.36
N LEU A 177 -10.10 9.58 -8.65
CA LEU A 177 -9.61 10.90 -9.03
C LEU A 177 -10.25 11.40 -10.33
N ARG A 178 -10.38 10.55 -11.34
CA ARG A 178 -11.11 10.87 -12.59
C ARG A 178 -12.58 11.14 -12.32
N GLN A 179 -13.23 10.30 -11.53
CA GLN A 179 -14.63 10.47 -11.18
C GLN A 179 -14.89 11.83 -10.52
N ILE A 180 -14.03 12.26 -9.60
CA ILE A 180 -14.13 13.58 -8.95
C ILE A 180 -13.85 14.71 -9.96
N ALA A 181 -12.84 14.56 -10.82
CA ALA A 181 -12.46 15.57 -11.80
C ALA A 181 -13.57 15.85 -12.81
N ASP A 182 -14.31 14.81 -13.21
CA ASP A 182 -15.30 14.89 -14.28
C ASP A 182 -16.72 15.23 -13.76
N ASP A 183 -16.99 15.16 -12.45
CA ASP A 183 -18.32 15.41 -11.88
C ASP A 183 -18.62 16.93 -11.76
N PRO A 184 -19.55 17.50 -12.57
CA PRO A 184 -19.91 18.92 -12.51
C PRO A 184 -20.58 19.34 -11.19
N SER A 185 -21.08 18.39 -10.38
CA SER A 185 -21.64 18.68 -9.07
C SER A 185 -20.57 18.90 -7.99
N VAL A 186 -19.29 18.62 -8.30
CA VAL A 186 -18.15 18.91 -7.44
C VAL A 186 -17.60 20.31 -7.79
N ILE A 187 -17.25 21.11 -6.78
CA ILE A 187 -16.76 22.46 -6.97
C ILE A 187 -15.45 22.50 -7.77
N ASN A 188 -15.26 23.52 -8.57
CA ASN A 188 -14.16 23.63 -9.54
C ASN A 188 -12.76 23.44 -8.94
N VAL A 189 -12.51 23.95 -7.73
CA VAL A 189 -11.19 23.82 -7.08
C VAL A 189 -10.87 22.38 -6.76
N VAL A 190 -11.84 21.60 -6.30
CA VAL A 190 -11.71 20.17 -5.99
C VAL A 190 -11.46 19.35 -7.26
N ARG A 191 -12.22 19.65 -8.31
CA ARG A 191 -12.04 19.02 -9.63
C ARG A 191 -10.65 19.31 -10.21
N ALA A 192 -10.16 20.53 -10.09
CA ALA A 192 -8.82 20.91 -10.54
C ALA A 192 -7.71 20.17 -9.78
N ARG A 193 -7.87 19.97 -8.45
CA ARG A 193 -6.91 19.17 -7.66
C ARG A 193 -6.89 17.72 -8.11
N ALA A 194 -8.07 17.11 -8.26
CA ALA A 194 -8.17 15.72 -8.71
C ALA A 194 -7.52 15.54 -10.10
N LYS A 195 -7.78 16.48 -11.02
CA LYS A 195 -7.14 16.50 -12.35
C LYS A 195 -5.62 16.64 -12.26
N GLY A 196 -5.11 17.53 -11.43
CA GLY A 196 -3.66 17.68 -11.22
C GLY A 196 -2.98 16.42 -10.71
N LEU A 197 -3.67 15.63 -9.87
CA LEU A 197 -3.17 14.33 -9.42
C LEU A 197 -3.19 13.28 -10.54
N THR A 198 -4.24 13.24 -11.39
CA THR A 198 -4.27 12.33 -12.56
C THR A 198 -3.20 12.66 -13.59
N GLU A 199 -2.87 13.93 -13.80
CA GLU A 199 -1.78 14.34 -14.70
C GLU A 199 -0.39 13.90 -14.21
N ARG A 200 -0.22 13.69 -12.91
CA ARG A 200 1.02 13.14 -12.33
C ARG A 200 1.18 11.63 -12.58
N ILE A 201 0.07 10.90 -12.69
CA ILE A 201 0.08 9.46 -13.01
C ILE A 201 0.57 9.23 -14.45
N ALA A 202 0.24 10.16 -15.35
CA ALA A 202 0.56 10.06 -16.77
C ALA A 202 2.02 10.44 -17.15
N ARG A 203 2.81 10.93 -16.19
CA ARG A 203 4.22 11.32 -16.37
C ARG A 203 5.19 10.22 -15.96
#